data_85f91384cb07008e3ef37dd0a5a9b7b7
#
_entry.id   85f91384cb07008e3ef37dd0a5a9b7b7
#
_cell.length_a   1.000
_cell.length_b   1.000
_cell.length_c   1.000
_cell.angle_alpha   90.00
_cell.angle_beta   90.00
_cell.angle_gamma   90.00
#
_symmetry.space_group_name_H-M   'P 1'
#
loop_
_entity.id
_entity.type
_entity.pdbx_description
1 polymer ?
#
loop_
_entity_poly.entity_id
_entity_poly.type
_entity_poly.pdbx_seq_one_letter_code
_entity_poly.pdbx_strand_id
1 'polypeptide(L)'
;MEAQGTTRWTWARSPGGVRLEVAPPAMMTLLVLDDDTQQRLQHMLFDIADASPPESWPHVPLWLTLGRTTVRYSLDAHKVAIVVDHVVTPEKRAS
;
A
#
# COMPACT_ATOMS: atom_id res chain seq x y z
N MET A 1 -3.71 -25.47 -4.67
CA MET A 1 -3.66 -25.08 -4.62
C MET A 1 -3.70 -24.18 -4.50
N GLU A 2 -3.83 -23.84 -4.50
CA GLU A 2 -3.87 -23.12 -4.40
C GLU A 2 -3.91 -22.16 -4.28
N ALA A 3 -3.69 -21.78 -3.97
CA ALA A 3 -3.84 -20.88 -3.76
C ALA A 3 -4.05 -19.87 -4.18
N GLN A 4 -4.39 -19.76 -4.42
CA GLN A 4 -4.56 -18.99 -4.84
C GLN A 4 -4.85 -17.87 -4.70
N GLY A 5 -5.03 -17.49 -4.93
CA GLY A 5 -5.51 -16.26 -5.14
C GLY A 5 -5.13 -15.19 -4.28
N THR A 6 -4.45 -15.37 -3.37
CA THR A 6 -4.05 -14.33 -2.50
C THR A 6 -2.63 -13.90 -2.75
N THR A 7 -2.14 -14.15 -3.91
CA THR A 7 -0.81 -13.70 -4.28
C THR A 7 -0.71 -12.20 -4.17
N ARG A 8 0.24 -11.73 -3.42
CA ARG A 8 0.51 -10.32 -3.30
C ARG A 8 1.82 -10.01 -3.96
N TRP A 9 1.89 -8.82 -4.51
CA TRP A 9 3.09 -8.36 -5.19
C TRP A 9 3.89 -7.48 -4.22
N THR A 10 5.17 -7.75 -4.07
CA THR A 10 6.03 -6.89 -3.28
C THR A 10 6.43 -5.70 -4.12
N TRP A 11 5.95 -4.52 -3.73
CA TRP A 11 6.17 -3.30 -4.48
C TRP A 11 7.49 -2.65 -4.09
N ALA A 12 7.83 -2.68 -2.81
CA ALA A 12 9.04 -2.04 -2.34
C ALA A 12 9.41 -2.59 -0.97
N ARG A 13 10.62 -2.31 -0.53
CA ARG A 13 11.08 -2.66 0.81
C ARG A 13 11.78 -1.46 1.40
N SER A 14 11.57 -1.22 2.68
CA SER A 14 12.29 -0.15 3.35
C SER A 14 13.67 -0.64 3.76
N PRO A 15 14.59 0.28 4.03
CA PRO A 15 15.90 -0.10 4.59
C PRO A 15 15.79 -0.85 5.91
N GLY A 16 14.73 -0.61 6.65
CA GLY A 16 14.50 -1.29 7.91
C GLY A 16 13.86 -2.66 7.80
N GLY A 17 13.59 -3.13 6.58
CA GLY A 17 13.06 -4.46 6.37
C GLY A 17 11.56 -4.57 6.27
N VAL A 18 10.84 -3.46 6.30
CA VAL A 18 9.39 -3.48 6.12
C VAL A 18 9.08 -3.71 4.65
N ARG A 19 8.21 -4.67 4.35
CA ARG A 19 7.80 -4.90 2.98
C ARG A 19 6.53 -4.13 2.69
N LEU A 20 6.44 -3.59 1.50
CA LEU A 20 5.25 -2.92 1.01
C LEU A 20 4.67 -3.83 -0.06
N GLU A 21 3.55 -4.44 0.26
CA GLU A 21 2.90 -5.42 -0.61
C GLU A 21 1.61 -4.85 -1.17
N VAL A 22 1.23 -5.31 -2.35
CA VAL A 22 0.02 -4.85 -3.01
C VAL A 22 -0.83 -6.06 -3.34
N ALA A 23 -2.08 -6.03 -2.91
CA ALA A 23 -3.02 -7.07 -3.23
C ALA A 23 -3.50 -6.92 -4.67
N PRO A 24 -3.88 -8.01 -5.33
CA PRO A 24 -4.27 -7.95 -6.74
C PRO A 24 -5.31 -6.89 -7.09
N PRO A 25 -6.34 -6.64 -6.29
CA PRO A 25 -7.32 -5.63 -6.67
C PRO A 25 -6.75 -4.23 -6.82
N ALA A 26 -5.66 -3.92 -6.13
CA ALA A 26 -5.06 -2.59 -6.19
C ALA A 26 -3.96 -2.47 -7.23
N MET A 27 -3.45 -3.59 -7.73
CA MET A 27 -2.28 -3.58 -8.58
C MET A 27 -2.42 -2.76 -9.84
N MET A 28 -3.49 -2.97 -10.58
CA MET A 28 -3.65 -2.28 -11.87
C MET A 28 -3.74 -0.78 -11.71
N THR A 29 -4.52 -0.33 -10.72
CA THR A 29 -4.67 1.10 -10.50
C THR A 29 -3.35 1.71 -10.04
N LEU A 30 -2.63 1.00 -9.19
CA LEU A 30 -1.36 1.49 -8.70
C LEU A 30 -0.34 1.65 -9.82
N LEU A 31 -0.30 0.68 -10.73
CA LEU A 31 0.70 0.69 -11.80
C LEU A 31 0.47 1.77 -12.83
N VAL A 32 -0.74 2.33 -12.93
CA VAL A 32 -0.99 3.41 -13.86
C VAL A 32 -0.73 4.80 -13.26
N LEU A 33 -0.39 4.86 -11.98
CA LEU A 33 0.01 6.14 -11.41
C LEU A 33 1.39 6.52 -11.93
N ASP A 34 1.66 7.81 -12.00
CA ASP A 34 2.97 8.25 -12.43
C ASP A 34 4.03 7.89 -11.39
N ASP A 35 5.27 7.84 -11.81
CA ASP A 35 6.37 7.42 -10.94
C ASP A 35 6.51 8.28 -9.71
N ASP A 36 6.34 9.57 -9.84
CA ASP A 36 6.46 10.48 -8.70
C ASP A 36 5.41 10.16 -7.64
N THR A 37 4.18 9.94 -8.06
CA THR A 37 3.10 9.61 -7.14
C THR A 37 3.38 8.27 -6.46
N GLN A 38 3.84 7.28 -7.23
CA GLN A 38 4.19 5.99 -6.66
C GLN A 38 5.27 6.12 -5.60
N GLN A 39 6.32 6.88 -5.88
CA GLN A 39 7.41 7.06 -4.93
C GLN A 39 6.96 7.78 -3.67
N ARG A 40 6.13 8.79 -3.82
CA ARG A 40 5.61 9.52 -2.67
C ARG A 40 4.75 8.62 -1.79
N LEU A 41 3.91 7.79 -2.40
CA LEU A 41 3.10 6.85 -1.64
C LEU A 41 3.99 5.87 -0.87
N GLN A 42 5.03 5.37 -1.50
CA GLN A 42 5.96 4.46 -0.83
C GLN A 42 6.57 5.13 0.39
N HIS A 43 7.07 6.36 0.23
CA HIS A 43 7.70 7.07 1.34
C HIS A 43 6.71 7.34 2.47
N MET A 44 5.50 7.75 2.14
CA MET A 44 4.50 8.05 3.17
C MET A 44 4.11 6.79 3.93
N LEU A 45 3.95 5.68 3.24
CA LEU A 45 3.58 4.42 3.88
C LEU A 45 4.72 3.92 4.78
N PHE A 46 5.95 4.02 4.32
CA PHE A 46 7.10 3.63 5.15
C PHE A 46 7.23 4.54 6.37
N ASP A 47 6.99 5.84 6.22
CA ASP A 47 7.02 6.75 7.36
C ASP A 47 5.98 6.38 8.40
N ILE A 48 4.79 5.99 7.95
CA ILE A 48 3.73 5.56 8.85
C ILE A 48 4.16 4.31 9.62
N ALA A 49 4.74 3.35 8.91
CA ALA A 49 5.18 2.12 9.56
C ALA A 49 6.32 2.37 10.54
N ASP A 50 7.21 3.30 10.21
CA ASP A 50 8.33 3.60 11.07
C ASP A 50 7.97 4.44 12.29
N ALA A 51 6.80 5.06 12.28
CA ALA A 51 6.38 5.93 13.36
C ALA A 51 6.08 5.17 14.65
N SER A 52 5.81 3.87 14.55
CA SER A 52 5.48 3.05 15.72
C SER A 52 6.04 1.64 15.54
N PRO A 53 6.37 0.95 16.61
CA PRO A 53 6.82 -0.43 16.48
C PRO A 53 5.68 -1.33 16.01
N PRO A 54 5.98 -2.43 15.35
CA PRO A 54 4.93 -3.31 14.81
C PRO A 54 3.90 -3.77 15.84
N GLU A 55 4.31 -3.96 17.07
CA GLU A 55 3.37 -4.42 18.10
C GLU A 55 2.34 -3.35 18.43
N SER A 56 2.56 -2.11 18.04
CA SER A 56 1.60 -1.01 18.27
C SER A 56 0.74 -0.73 17.05
N TRP A 57 0.93 -1.46 15.98
CA TRP A 57 0.19 -1.18 14.75
C TRP A 57 -1.28 -1.54 14.93
N PRO A 58 -2.19 -0.70 14.41
CA PRO A 58 -3.60 -1.02 14.45
C PRO A 58 -3.92 -2.25 13.59
N HIS A 59 -4.98 -2.94 13.95
CA HIS A 59 -5.39 -4.14 13.25
C HIS A 59 -6.56 -3.89 12.30
N VAL A 60 -6.77 -2.65 11.92
CA VAL A 60 -7.88 -2.27 11.04
C VAL A 60 -7.32 -1.62 9.79
N PRO A 61 -8.06 -1.66 8.68
CA PRO A 61 -7.63 -0.96 7.47
C PRO A 61 -7.60 0.54 7.71
N LEU A 62 -6.64 1.18 7.09
CA LEU A 62 -6.44 2.62 7.20
C LEU A 62 -6.47 3.24 5.82
N TRP A 63 -6.69 4.53 5.76
CA TRP A 63 -6.75 5.25 4.50
C TRP A 63 -5.70 6.35 4.48
N LEU A 64 -5.11 6.55 3.31
CA LEU A 64 -4.12 7.59 3.08
C LEU A 64 -4.46 8.29 1.79
N THR A 65 -4.46 9.62 1.79
CA THR A 65 -4.72 10.39 0.59
C THR A 65 -3.49 11.19 0.22
N LEU A 66 -3.10 11.10 -1.03
CA LEU A 66 -2.02 11.90 -1.59
C LEU A 66 -2.55 12.56 -2.86
N GLY A 67 -2.74 13.87 -2.81
CA GLY A 67 -3.35 14.57 -3.91
C GLY A 67 -4.76 14.06 -4.14
N ARG A 68 -5.00 13.49 -5.29
CA ARG A 68 -6.30 12.94 -5.61
C ARG A 68 -6.37 11.43 -5.49
N THR A 69 -5.29 10.82 -5.04
CA THR A 69 -5.23 9.37 -4.92
C THR A 69 -5.47 8.97 -3.47
N THR A 70 -6.37 8.05 -3.25
CA THR A 70 -6.64 7.52 -1.92
C THR A 70 -6.31 6.03 -1.91
N VAL A 71 -5.62 5.62 -0.88
CA VAL A 71 -5.13 4.25 -0.76
C VAL A 71 -5.64 3.67 0.54
N ARG A 72 -6.19 2.46 0.48
CA ARG A 72 -6.52 1.72 1.70
C ARG A 72 -5.39 0.72 1.94
N TYR A 73 -4.91 0.69 3.15
CA TYR A 73 -3.81 -0.19 3.50
C TYR A 73 -4.01 -0.78 4.88
N SER A 74 -3.32 -1.86 5.14
CA SER A 74 -3.33 -2.51 6.46
C SER A 74 -1.90 -2.73 6.88
N LEU A 75 -1.67 -2.75 8.19
CA LEU A 75 -0.36 -3.01 8.75
C LEU A 75 -0.36 -4.40 9.35
N ASP A 76 0.48 -5.28 8.83
CA ASP A 76 0.57 -6.67 9.28
C ASP A 76 1.79 -6.82 10.17
N ALA A 77 1.56 -6.84 11.47
CA ALA A 77 2.64 -6.89 12.44
C ALA A 77 3.39 -8.22 12.40
N HIS A 78 2.70 -9.31 12.07
CA HIS A 78 3.35 -10.62 12.03
C HIS A 78 4.39 -10.67 10.91
N LYS A 79 4.08 -10.10 9.77
CA LYS A 79 4.98 -10.14 8.64
C LYS A 79 5.82 -8.90 8.52
N VAL A 80 5.58 -7.93 9.36
CA VAL A 80 6.22 -6.61 9.30
C VAL A 80 6.07 -6.08 7.88
N ALA A 81 4.82 -5.94 7.47
CA ALA A 81 4.49 -5.56 6.10
C ALA A 81 3.33 -4.56 6.08
N ILE A 82 3.33 -3.72 5.07
CA ILE A 82 2.21 -2.85 4.76
C ILE A 82 1.54 -3.48 3.55
N VAL A 83 0.23 -3.67 3.59
CA VAL A 83 -0.50 -4.27 2.48
C VAL A 83 -1.48 -3.25 1.92
N VAL A 84 -1.29 -2.86 0.68
CA VAL A 84 -2.20 -1.96 -0.03
C VAL A 84 -3.22 -2.83 -0.74
N ASP A 85 -4.50 -2.68 -0.41
CA ASP A 85 -5.52 -3.52 -1.00
C ASP A 85 -6.54 -2.76 -1.83
N HIS A 86 -6.46 -1.44 -1.85
CA HIS A 86 -7.42 -0.65 -2.63
C HIS A 86 -6.80 0.69 -2.98
N VAL A 87 -6.89 1.08 -4.23
CA VAL A 87 -6.40 2.37 -4.70
C VAL A 87 -7.50 3.03 -5.50
N VAL A 88 -7.85 4.24 -5.11
CA VAL A 88 -8.89 5.00 -5.78
C VAL A 88 -8.30 6.27 -6.34
N THR A 89 -8.49 6.49 -7.62
CA THR A 89 -8.12 7.75 -8.26
C THR A 89 -9.38 8.35 -8.84
N PRO A 90 -9.48 9.68 -8.92
CA PRO A 90 -10.62 10.28 -9.57
C PRO A 90 -10.60 9.90 -11.03
N GLU A 91 -11.79 9.67 -11.58
CA GLU A 91 -11.84 9.38 -12.89
C GLU A 91 -11.75 10.49 -13.64
N LYS A 92 -11.13 10.59 -14.57
CA LYS A 92 -11.01 11.71 -15.23
C LYS A 92 -11.88 11.69 -16.17
N ARG A 93 -12.80 11.63 -16.37
CA ARG A 93 -13.63 11.66 -17.17
C ARG A 93 -13.69 12.52 -17.95
N ALA A 94 -13.48 12.55 -18.48
CA ALA A 94 -13.41 13.43 -19.19
C ALA A 94 -14.42 13.90 -19.46
N SER A 95 -14.76 14.01 -19.40
CA SER A 95 -15.59 14.43 -19.63
C SER A 95 -15.83 14.69 -19.91
#